data_9e6f81c2c8e4007570475f5907236c73
#
_entry.id   9e6f81c2c8e4007570475f5907236c73
#
_cell.length_a   1.000
_cell.length_b   1.000
_cell.length_c   1.000
_cell.angle_alpha   90.00
_cell.angle_beta   90.00
_cell.angle_gamma   90.00
#
_symmetry.space_group_name_H-M   'P 1'
#
loop_
_entity.id
_entity.type
_entity.pdbx_description
1 polymer ?
#
loop_
_entity_poly.entity_id
_entity_poly.type
_entity_poly.pdbx_seq_one_letter_code
_entity_poly.pdbx_strand_id
1 'polypeptide(L)'
;MISIAGLLVDWGAERDGFVKDFVTASDGTPVMKIDFQNRLPECHSVKYTDRLSDRFLCADNGGFLFANKDWSEATSYLLPESNTDYTLLLAAICSRLSYYNALLVHSSFAIYQGKGVIFTGHSGVGKTTQAELWAKHSGAEIVNGDKVFIRETDGGFYAYGLPWKGSSEYCLNKKAELCGVVVLRQSEENRITRLGENITEYFLPHIFLPHWDKECLISALDTFDKLVAGVPVYLLECRSDEEAVEITKTAVFG
;
A
#
# COMPACT_ATOMS: atom_id res chain seq x y z
N MET A 1 -13.53 11.27 -9.05
CA MET A 1 -13.10 9.95 -8.51
C MET A 1 -11.60 9.77 -8.66
N ILE A 2 -10.99 8.95 -7.83
CA ILE A 2 -9.59 8.52 -7.96
C ILE A 2 -9.53 7.01 -8.13
N SER A 3 -8.40 6.50 -8.65
CA SER A 3 -8.15 5.06 -8.77
C SER A 3 -7.08 4.64 -7.76
N ILE A 4 -7.42 3.73 -6.85
CA ILE A 4 -6.51 3.11 -5.88
C ILE A 4 -6.54 1.60 -6.08
N ALA A 5 -5.40 0.98 -6.31
CA ALA A 5 -5.28 -0.44 -6.60
C ALA A 5 -6.21 -0.94 -7.74
N GLY A 6 -6.48 -0.07 -8.73
CA GLY A 6 -7.40 -0.34 -9.83
C GLY A 6 -8.88 -0.33 -9.44
N LEU A 7 -9.23 0.15 -8.24
CA LEU A 7 -10.59 0.30 -7.75
C LEU A 7 -10.95 1.80 -7.68
N LEU A 8 -12.22 2.12 -7.93
CA LEU A 8 -12.70 3.49 -7.87
C LEU A 8 -13.03 3.89 -6.44
N VAL A 9 -12.52 5.05 -6.03
CA VAL A 9 -12.83 5.68 -4.76
C VAL A 9 -13.42 7.06 -5.05
N ASP A 10 -14.58 7.34 -4.51
CA ASP A 10 -15.18 8.68 -4.52
C ASP A 10 -14.48 9.53 -3.45
N TRP A 11 -13.63 10.43 -3.89
CA TRP A 11 -12.85 11.30 -3.04
C TRP A 11 -13.53 12.65 -2.95
N GLY A 12 -14.23 12.90 -1.86
CA GLY A 12 -15.13 14.04 -1.67
C GLY A 12 -14.45 15.39 -1.44
N ALA A 13 -13.12 15.46 -1.29
CA ALA A 13 -12.41 16.73 -1.19
C ALA A 13 -12.12 17.33 -2.56
N GLU A 14 -11.94 18.66 -2.62
CA GLU A 14 -11.25 19.29 -3.73
C GLU A 14 -9.89 18.57 -3.90
N ARG A 15 -9.59 18.18 -5.14
CA ARG A 15 -8.44 17.38 -5.51
C ARG A 15 -7.18 18.19 -5.30
N ASP A 16 -6.65 18.14 -4.10
CA ASP A 16 -5.36 18.73 -3.78
C ASP A 16 -4.23 18.04 -4.57
N GLY A 17 -3.05 18.57 -4.52
CA GLY A 17 -1.90 18.02 -5.21
C GLY A 17 -1.56 16.57 -4.84
N PHE A 18 -2.10 16.06 -3.72
CA PHE A 18 -1.80 14.72 -3.22
C PHE A 18 -2.34 13.59 -4.10
N VAL A 19 -3.58 13.71 -4.59
CA VAL A 19 -4.23 12.66 -5.41
C VAL A 19 -4.35 13.01 -6.89
N LYS A 20 -3.80 14.14 -7.34
CA LYS A 20 -3.98 14.66 -8.71
C LYS A 20 -3.66 13.64 -9.80
N ASP A 21 -2.59 12.88 -9.65
CA ASP A 21 -2.10 11.91 -10.62
C ASP A 21 -2.87 10.57 -10.57
N PHE A 22 -3.78 10.42 -9.61
CA PHE A 22 -4.66 9.27 -9.41
C PHE A 22 -6.12 9.54 -9.82
N VAL A 23 -6.40 10.75 -10.31
CA VAL A 23 -7.73 11.11 -10.82
C VAL A 23 -8.05 10.31 -12.06
N THR A 24 -9.30 9.82 -12.13
CA THR A 24 -9.81 9.08 -13.29
C THR A 24 -11.13 9.68 -13.77
N ALA A 25 -11.36 9.62 -15.07
CA ALA A 25 -12.61 9.99 -15.71
C ALA A 25 -13.65 8.85 -15.74
N SER A 26 -13.33 7.70 -15.10
CA SER A 26 -14.26 6.57 -15.03
C SER A 26 -15.58 6.97 -14.35
N ASP A 27 -16.69 6.54 -14.93
CA ASP A 27 -18.06 6.70 -14.46
C ASP A 27 -18.60 5.44 -13.74
N GLY A 28 -17.72 4.48 -13.47
CA GLY A 28 -18.05 3.25 -12.72
C GLY A 28 -18.49 3.51 -11.28
N THR A 29 -19.10 2.52 -10.67
CA THR A 29 -19.52 2.59 -9.27
C THR A 29 -18.29 2.54 -8.35
N PRO A 30 -18.10 3.52 -7.45
CA PRO A 30 -17.00 3.49 -6.50
C PRO A 30 -17.20 2.37 -5.47
N VAL A 31 -16.11 1.73 -5.08
CA VAL A 31 -16.12 0.74 -4.00
C VAL A 31 -16.13 1.38 -2.61
N MET A 32 -15.72 2.65 -2.55
CA MET A 32 -15.66 3.43 -1.32
C MET A 32 -15.95 4.90 -1.61
N LYS A 33 -16.66 5.56 -0.70
CA LYS A 33 -16.85 7.01 -0.66
C LYS A 33 -16.19 7.59 0.57
N ILE A 34 -15.42 8.68 0.41
CA ILE A 34 -14.77 9.41 1.49
C ILE A 34 -15.25 10.87 1.45
N ASP A 35 -15.92 11.31 2.49
CA ASP A 35 -16.30 12.70 2.73
C ASP A 35 -15.32 13.36 3.69
N PHE A 36 -15.06 14.65 3.50
CA PHE A 36 -14.17 15.46 4.33
C PHE A 36 -14.95 16.56 5.03
N GLN A 37 -14.74 16.72 6.32
CA GLN A 37 -15.35 17.74 7.14
C GLN A 37 -14.29 18.63 7.78
N ASN A 38 -14.41 19.94 7.62
CA ASN A 38 -13.47 20.93 8.15
C ASN A 38 -13.82 21.39 9.57
N ARG A 39 -14.95 20.92 10.13
CA ARG A 39 -15.43 21.31 11.45
C ARG A 39 -15.88 20.08 12.21
N LEU A 40 -15.60 20.07 13.50
CA LEU A 40 -16.19 19.10 14.41
C LEU A 40 -17.70 19.22 14.37
N PRO A 41 -18.47 18.11 14.51
CA PRO A 41 -19.90 18.19 14.72
C PRO A 41 -20.19 19.10 15.92
N GLU A 42 -21.09 20.07 15.78
CA GLU A 42 -21.51 20.90 16.90
C GLU A 42 -22.24 20.03 17.91
N CYS A 43 -21.61 19.81 19.05
CA CYS A 43 -22.20 19.03 20.14
C CYS A 43 -22.88 19.99 21.13
N HIS A 44 -24.18 20.27 20.94
CA HIS A 44 -24.96 21.15 21.83
C HIS A 44 -25.44 20.49 23.11
N SER A 45 -25.39 19.15 23.20
CA SER A 45 -25.69 18.39 24.42
C SER A 45 -25.13 16.98 24.32
N VAL A 46 -24.66 16.44 25.43
CA VAL A 46 -24.37 15.01 25.54
C VAL A 46 -25.71 14.29 25.62
N LYS A 47 -26.27 13.89 24.49
CA LYS A 47 -27.31 12.88 24.44
C LYS A 47 -26.66 11.55 24.19
N TYR A 48 -27.06 10.54 24.95
CA TYR A 48 -26.77 9.16 24.62
C TYR A 48 -27.56 8.88 23.33
N THR A 49 -26.92 9.07 22.20
CA THR A 49 -27.52 8.76 20.89
C THR A 49 -26.92 7.46 20.40
N ASP A 50 -27.72 6.71 19.67
CA ASP A 50 -27.29 5.55 18.90
C ASP A 50 -26.00 5.85 18.10
N ARG A 51 -25.18 4.83 17.89
CA ARG A 51 -23.86 4.89 17.25
C ARG A 51 -23.79 5.93 16.14
N LEU A 52 -22.89 6.90 16.27
CA LEU A 52 -22.57 7.85 15.20
C LEU A 52 -22.02 7.17 13.95
N SER A 53 -21.42 5.98 14.15
CA SER A 53 -20.90 5.13 13.08
C SER A 53 -20.59 3.74 13.63
N ASP A 54 -20.41 2.77 12.74
CA ASP A 54 -19.99 1.41 13.10
C ASP A 54 -18.49 1.32 13.42
N ARG A 55 -17.68 2.19 12.81
CA ARG A 55 -16.22 2.23 12.93
C ARG A 55 -15.73 3.63 13.30
N PHE A 56 -14.69 3.67 14.12
CA PHE A 56 -14.05 4.92 14.54
C PHE A 56 -12.53 4.73 14.59
N LEU A 57 -11.81 5.63 13.93
CA LEU A 57 -10.35 5.74 14.01
C LEU A 57 -9.99 7.13 14.51
N CYS A 58 -8.95 7.24 15.33
CA CYS A 58 -8.36 8.50 15.75
C CYS A 58 -6.85 8.46 15.63
N ALA A 59 -6.24 9.60 15.35
CA ALA A 59 -4.80 9.79 15.32
C ALA A 59 -4.34 10.60 16.52
N ASP A 60 -3.09 10.46 16.91
CA ASP A 60 -2.49 11.18 18.05
C ASP A 60 -2.50 12.70 17.88
N ASN A 61 -2.52 13.19 16.62
CA ASN A 61 -2.63 14.61 16.29
C ASN A 61 -4.05 15.18 16.41
N GLY A 62 -5.02 14.38 16.89
CA GLY A 62 -6.40 14.79 17.10
C GLY A 62 -7.32 14.68 15.87
N GLY A 63 -6.84 14.19 14.74
CA GLY A 63 -7.67 13.83 13.60
C GLY A 63 -8.49 12.57 13.90
N PHE A 64 -9.70 12.47 13.34
CA PHE A 64 -10.52 11.27 13.47
C PHE A 64 -11.35 11.00 12.21
N LEU A 65 -11.79 9.76 12.09
CA LEU A 65 -12.55 9.26 10.97
C LEU A 65 -13.65 8.32 11.48
N PHE A 66 -14.84 8.50 10.94
CA PHE A 66 -15.96 7.57 11.11
C PHE A 66 -16.18 6.79 9.83
N ALA A 67 -16.55 5.52 9.95
CA ALA A 67 -16.94 4.73 8.79
C ALA A 67 -18.12 3.81 9.13
N ASN A 68 -18.84 3.37 8.10
CA ASN A 68 -19.85 2.34 8.21
C ASN A 68 -19.20 0.94 8.39
N LYS A 69 -20.02 -0.07 8.63
CA LYS A 69 -19.57 -1.41 9.03
C LYS A 69 -18.58 -2.05 8.05
N ASP A 70 -18.80 -1.89 6.75
CA ASP A 70 -18.01 -2.51 5.70
C ASP A 70 -16.99 -1.56 5.04
N TRP A 71 -16.77 -0.37 5.65
CA TRP A 71 -15.83 0.64 5.18
C TRP A 71 -16.12 1.21 3.79
N SER A 72 -17.33 1.00 3.25
CA SER A 72 -17.71 1.55 1.95
C SER A 72 -17.98 3.06 1.98
N GLU A 73 -18.29 3.61 3.16
CA GLU A 73 -18.45 5.02 3.39
C GLU A 73 -17.64 5.47 4.60
N ALA A 74 -16.89 6.55 4.46
CA ALA A 74 -16.09 7.13 5.52
C ALA A 74 -16.21 8.65 5.53
N THR A 75 -16.21 9.24 6.72
CA THR A 75 -16.14 10.69 6.91
C THR A 75 -14.92 11.04 7.73
N SER A 76 -14.00 11.79 7.15
CA SER A 76 -12.76 12.21 7.79
C SER A 76 -12.90 13.64 8.33
N TYR A 77 -12.54 13.83 9.58
CA TYR A 77 -12.46 15.11 10.26
C TYR A 77 -11.00 15.46 10.45
N LEU A 78 -10.48 16.26 9.54
CA LEU A 78 -9.12 16.77 9.58
C LEU A 78 -9.12 18.12 10.31
N LEU A 79 -8.26 18.26 11.31
CA LEU A 79 -8.06 19.55 11.94
C LEU A 79 -7.25 20.46 11.00
N PRO A 80 -7.61 21.75 10.84
CA PRO A 80 -7.02 22.66 9.86
C PRO A 80 -5.49 22.87 10.01
N GLU A 81 -4.94 22.60 11.18
CA GLU A 81 -3.52 22.82 11.52
C GLU A 81 -2.67 21.54 11.47
N SER A 82 -3.27 20.39 11.26
CA SER A 82 -2.50 19.16 11.10
C SER A 82 -1.89 19.14 9.69
N ASN A 83 -0.58 19.05 9.59
CA ASN A 83 0.08 18.50 8.41
C ASN A 83 -0.64 17.21 8.10
N THR A 84 -1.45 17.20 7.06
CA THR A 84 -2.50 16.23 6.80
C THR A 84 -1.92 14.83 6.83
N ASP A 85 -2.00 14.21 7.99
CA ASP A 85 -1.61 12.83 8.12
C ASP A 85 -2.72 11.98 7.50
N TYR A 86 -2.55 11.67 6.22
CA TYR A 86 -3.45 10.79 5.48
C TYR A 86 -3.42 9.35 5.99
N THR A 87 -2.81 9.08 7.14
CA THR A 87 -2.71 7.74 7.75
C THR A 87 -4.08 7.17 8.08
N LEU A 88 -5.00 7.98 8.62
CA LEU A 88 -6.37 7.54 8.89
C LEU A 88 -7.12 7.15 7.61
N LEU A 89 -6.92 7.91 6.54
CA LEU A 89 -7.52 7.60 5.24
C LEU A 89 -6.92 6.32 4.65
N LEU A 90 -5.62 6.16 4.78
CA LEU A 90 -4.94 4.94 4.34
C LEU A 90 -5.43 3.72 5.13
N ALA A 91 -5.64 3.86 6.44
CA ALA A 91 -6.19 2.80 7.28
C ALA A 91 -7.62 2.42 6.85
N ALA A 92 -8.49 3.41 6.59
CA ALA A 92 -9.84 3.17 6.10
C ALA A 92 -9.85 2.50 4.71
N ILE A 93 -8.99 2.97 3.80
CA ILE A 93 -8.83 2.38 2.46
C ILE A 93 -8.28 0.95 2.57
N CYS A 94 -7.28 0.68 3.41
CA CYS A 94 -6.79 -0.67 3.67
C CYS A 94 -7.89 -1.60 4.15
N SER A 95 -8.72 -1.12 5.10
CA SER A 95 -9.85 -1.90 5.62
C SER A 95 -10.83 -2.22 4.50
N ARG A 96 -11.22 -1.24 3.69
CA ARG A 96 -12.15 -1.48 2.57
C ARG A 96 -11.57 -2.38 1.49
N LEU A 97 -10.32 -2.15 1.11
CA LEU A 97 -9.70 -2.89 0.01
C LEU A 97 -9.32 -4.33 0.38
N SER A 98 -9.26 -4.68 1.68
CA SER A 98 -9.10 -6.07 2.11
C SER A 98 -10.21 -6.98 1.58
N TYR A 99 -11.45 -6.48 1.46
CA TYR A 99 -12.56 -7.21 0.85
C TYR A 99 -12.43 -7.41 -0.67
N TYR A 100 -11.43 -6.78 -1.30
CA TYR A 100 -11.15 -6.88 -2.74
C TYR A 100 -9.82 -7.58 -3.00
N ASN A 101 -9.36 -8.43 -2.05
CA ASN A 101 -8.11 -9.17 -2.12
C ASN A 101 -6.89 -8.25 -2.35
N ALA A 102 -6.83 -7.14 -1.63
CA ALA A 102 -5.72 -6.19 -1.72
C ALA A 102 -4.98 -6.08 -0.38
N LEU A 103 -3.64 -6.06 -0.47
CA LEU A 103 -2.72 -5.90 0.66
C LEU A 103 -1.87 -4.65 0.47
N LEU A 104 -1.76 -3.82 1.49
CA LEU A 104 -0.80 -2.72 1.52
C LEU A 104 0.53 -3.23 2.07
N VAL A 105 1.61 -2.97 1.32
CA VAL A 105 2.97 -3.38 1.68
C VAL A 105 3.86 -2.15 1.78
N HIS A 106 4.66 -2.06 2.83
CA HIS A 106 5.73 -1.08 2.96
C HIS A 106 6.92 -1.50 2.09
N SER A 107 6.96 -1.02 0.85
CA SER A 107 7.91 -1.44 -0.17
C SER A 107 8.14 -0.34 -1.20
N SER A 108 9.29 -0.39 -1.88
CA SER A 108 9.44 0.25 -3.18
C SER A 108 8.96 -0.68 -4.28
N PHE A 109 8.53 -0.09 -5.40
CA PHE A 109 7.99 -0.80 -6.55
C PHE A 109 8.67 -0.33 -7.84
N ALA A 110 9.21 -1.28 -8.60
CA ALA A 110 9.80 -1.04 -9.90
C ALA A 110 9.17 -1.94 -10.97
N ILE A 111 9.09 -1.41 -12.20
CA ILE A 111 8.64 -2.14 -13.39
C ILE A 111 9.86 -2.36 -14.29
N TYR A 112 10.15 -3.62 -14.58
CA TYR A 112 11.18 -4.06 -15.51
C TYR A 112 10.58 -4.93 -16.60
N GLN A 113 10.80 -4.58 -17.88
CA GLN A 113 10.23 -5.28 -19.05
C GLN A 113 8.71 -5.51 -18.95
N GLY A 114 7.97 -4.54 -18.43
CA GLY A 114 6.52 -4.60 -18.29
C GLY A 114 6.01 -5.42 -17.08
N LYS A 115 6.90 -6.00 -16.28
CA LYS A 115 6.60 -6.81 -15.10
C LYS A 115 7.08 -6.14 -13.82
N GLY A 116 6.40 -6.42 -12.71
CA GLY A 116 6.63 -5.78 -11.42
C GLY A 116 7.52 -6.57 -10.48
N VAL A 117 8.38 -5.86 -9.75
CA VAL A 117 9.10 -6.35 -8.58
C VAL A 117 8.99 -5.35 -7.44
N ILE A 118 8.80 -5.84 -6.24
CA ILE A 118 8.80 -4.99 -5.04
C ILE A 118 9.96 -5.34 -4.12
N PHE A 119 10.55 -4.31 -3.50
CA PHE A 119 11.60 -4.44 -2.50
C PHE A 119 11.05 -4.01 -1.15
N THR A 120 11.05 -4.91 -0.19
CA THR A 120 10.51 -4.69 1.16
C THR A 120 11.55 -5.00 2.23
N GLY A 121 11.24 -4.66 3.48
CA GLY A 121 12.12 -4.83 4.62
C GLY A 121 11.94 -3.70 5.63
N HIS A 122 12.66 -3.75 6.76
CA HIS A 122 12.53 -2.74 7.80
C HIS A 122 12.89 -1.32 7.32
N SER A 123 12.54 -0.31 8.11
CA SER A 123 12.86 1.07 7.78
C SER A 123 14.40 1.27 7.69
N GLY A 124 14.86 2.00 6.66
CA GLY A 124 16.28 2.27 6.45
C GLY A 124 17.09 1.12 5.82
N VAL A 125 16.50 -0.03 5.49
CA VAL A 125 17.23 -1.17 4.91
C VAL A 125 17.75 -0.93 3.48
N GLY A 126 17.19 0.09 2.76
CA GLY A 126 17.63 0.42 1.39
C GLY A 126 16.62 0.10 0.29
N LYS A 127 15.30 0.04 0.60
CA LYS A 127 14.26 -0.27 -0.39
C LYS A 127 14.28 0.66 -1.60
N THR A 128 14.27 1.98 -1.36
CA THR A 128 14.31 2.99 -2.44
C THR A 128 15.65 2.94 -3.18
N THR A 129 16.75 2.78 -2.44
CA THR A 129 18.08 2.63 -3.02
C THR A 129 18.16 1.42 -3.96
N GLN A 130 17.54 0.29 -3.58
CA GLN A 130 17.51 -0.88 -4.45
C GLN A 130 16.70 -0.62 -5.73
N ALA A 131 15.55 0.07 -5.63
CA ALA A 131 14.78 0.47 -6.81
C ALA A 131 15.58 1.43 -7.72
N GLU A 132 16.33 2.38 -7.13
CA GLU A 132 17.21 3.30 -7.87
C GLU A 132 18.36 2.58 -8.57
N LEU A 133 18.97 1.57 -7.94
CA LEU A 133 19.98 0.72 -8.57
C LEU A 133 19.39 -0.04 -9.77
N TRP A 134 18.16 -0.55 -9.64
CA TRP A 134 17.45 -1.19 -10.75
C TRP A 134 17.18 -0.22 -11.90
N ALA A 135 16.76 1.01 -11.60
CA ALA A 135 16.59 2.05 -12.62
C ALA A 135 17.91 2.34 -13.35
N LYS A 136 19.00 2.47 -12.59
CA LYS A 136 20.33 2.81 -13.11
C LYS A 136 20.95 1.69 -13.95
N HIS A 137 20.89 0.44 -13.49
CA HIS A 137 21.64 -0.67 -14.07
C HIS A 137 20.81 -1.57 -14.98
N SER A 138 19.47 -1.57 -14.86
CA SER A 138 18.59 -2.38 -15.72
C SER A 138 17.58 -1.56 -16.53
N GLY A 139 17.49 -0.25 -16.32
CA GLY A 139 16.48 0.60 -16.97
C GLY A 139 15.06 0.39 -16.44
N ALA A 140 14.90 -0.16 -15.24
CA ALA A 140 13.59 -0.29 -14.60
C ALA A 140 12.97 1.07 -14.29
N GLU A 141 11.65 1.18 -14.39
CA GLU A 141 10.90 2.37 -13.99
C GLU A 141 10.48 2.27 -12.53
N ILE A 142 10.84 3.26 -11.71
CA ILE A 142 10.41 3.30 -10.32
C ILE A 142 8.99 3.88 -10.25
N VAL A 143 8.06 3.13 -9.68
CA VAL A 143 6.65 3.53 -9.58
C VAL A 143 6.34 4.18 -8.25
N ASN A 144 6.81 3.59 -7.15
CA ASN A 144 6.63 4.12 -5.80
C ASN A 144 7.82 3.73 -4.91
N GLY A 145 8.21 4.61 -3.98
CA GLY A 145 9.37 4.39 -3.10
C GLY A 145 9.03 3.98 -1.66
N ASP A 146 7.75 3.92 -1.28
CA ASP A 146 7.36 3.74 0.12
C ASP A 146 6.22 2.74 0.35
N LYS A 147 5.13 2.83 -0.42
CA LYS A 147 3.93 2.00 -0.22
C LYS A 147 3.34 1.52 -1.53
N VAL A 148 2.88 0.27 -1.53
CA VAL A 148 2.34 -0.40 -2.72
C VAL A 148 1.13 -1.23 -2.32
N PHE A 149 0.03 -1.16 -3.07
CA PHE A 149 -0.99 -2.21 -2.99
C PHE A 149 -0.63 -3.37 -3.90
N ILE A 150 -0.69 -4.58 -3.36
CA ILE A 150 -0.72 -5.82 -4.13
C ILE A 150 -2.17 -6.29 -4.14
N ARG A 151 -2.71 -6.58 -5.29
CA ARG A 151 -4.09 -7.06 -5.42
C ARG A 151 -4.19 -8.26 -6.34
N GLU A 152 -4.96 -9.27 -5.90
CA GLU A 152 -5.38 -10.38 -6.74
C GLU A 152 -6.47 -9.92 -7.72
N THR A 153 -6.31 -10.28 -8.98
CA THR A 153 -7.29 -10.10 -10.05
C THR A 153 -7.37 -11.38 -10.88
N ASP A 154 -8.27 -11.46 -11.86
CA ASP A 154 -8.50 -12.67 -12.68
C ASP A 154 -7.25 -13.21 -13.39
N GLY A 155 -6.19 -12.44 -13.50
CA GLY A 155 -4.93 -12.84 -14.15
C GLY A 155 -3.76 -13.09 -13.19
N GLY A 156 -3.98 -13.01 -11.87
CA GLY A 156 -2.93 -13.17 -10.86
C GLY A 156 -2.74 -11.93 -9.98
N PHE A 157 -1.58 -11.79 -9.38
CA PHE A 157 -1.27 -10.67 -8.51
C PHE A 157 -0.63 -9.51 -9.25
N TYR A 158 -1.13 -8.30 -9.01
CA TYR A 158 -0.59 -7.05 -9.58
C TYR A 158 -0.17 -6.10 -8.46
N ALA A 159 0.96 -5.44 -8.66
CA ALA A 159 1.40 -4.34 -7.81
C ALA A 159 0.92 -3.00 -8.40
N TYR A 160 0.49 -2.09 -7.53
CA TYR A 160 -0.10 -0.80 -7.89
C TYR A 160 0.61 0.33 -7.15
N GLY A 161 1.02 1.36 -7.89
CA GLY A 161 1.49 2.61 -7.30
C GLY A 161 0.38 3.35 -6.56
N LEU A 162 0.78 4.16 -5.59
CA LEU A 162 -0.11 4.86 -4.67
C LEU A 162 0.29 6.34 -4.53
N PRO A 163 -0.64 7.24 -4.15
CA PRO A 163 -0.30 8.61 -3.80
C PRO A 163 0.54 8.72 -2.51
N TRP A 164 0.54 7.70 -1.63
CA TRP A 164 1.37 7.64 -0.43
C TRP A 164 2.80 7.22 -0.79
N LYS A 165 3.70 8.18 -0.82
CA LYS A 165 5.10 7.98 -1.25
C LYS A 165 6.13 8.20 -0.12
N GLY A 166 5.68 8.53 1.10
CA GLY A 166 6.56 8.88 2.21
C GLY A 166 7.47 10.06 1.87
N SER A 167 8.75 9.94 2.15
CA SER A 167 9.77 10.92 1.76
C SER A 167 10.30 10.74 0.33
N SER A 168 9.85 9.72 -0.40
CA SER A 168 10.26 9.44 -1.78
C SER A 168 9.64 10.46 -2.75
N GLU A 169 10.33 10.75 -3.84
CA GLU A 169 9.78 11.53 -4.96
C GLU A 169 8.96 10.68 -5.95
N TYR A 170 9.14 9.35 -5.92
CA TYR A 170 8.50 8.43 -6.85
C TYR A 170 7.04 8.19 -6.49
N CYS A 171 6.14 8.54 -7.42
CA CYS A 171 4.69 8.45 -7.22
C CYS A 171 3.97 8.40 -8.57
N LEU A 172 3.85 7.22 -9.15
CA LEU A 172 3.18 7.02 -10.44
C LEU A 172 1.92 6.17 -10.27
N ASN A 173 0.85 6.54 -10.95
CA ASN A 173 -0.37 5.73 -11.04
C ASN A 173 -0.19 4.66 -12.13
N LYS A 174 0.64 3.66 -11.82
CA LYS A 174 0.95 2.53 -12.72
C LYS A 174 0.77 1.21 -12.00
N LYS A 175 0.53 0.17 -12.79
CA LYS A 175 0.48 -1.22 -12.31
C LYS A 175 1.28 -2.14 -13.20
N ALA A 176 1.74 -3.25 -12.64
CA ALA A 176 2.30 -4.37 -13.39
C ALA A 176 1.98 -5.69 -12.69
N GLU A 177 1.97 -6.78 -13.45
CA GLU A 177 1.94 -8.14 -12.90
C GLU A 177 3.14 -8.34 -11.97
N LEU A 178 2.90 -8.82 -10.76
CA LEU A 178 3.94 -8.99 -9.74
C LEU A 178 4.66 -10.33 -9.95
N CYS A 179 5.94 -10.27 -10.32
CA CYS A 179 6.77 -11.46 -10.55
C CYS A 179 7.57 -11.90 -9.33
N GLY A 180 7.79 -11.02 -8.36
CA GLY A 180 8.52 -11.36 -7.16
C GLY A 180 8.46 -10.31 -6.07
N VAL A 181 8.52 -10.79 -4.85
CA VAL A 181 8.71 -9.99 -3.64
C VAL A 181 10.14 -10.23 -3.15
N VAL A 182 10.90 -9.17 -2.95
CA VAL A 182 12.30 -9.23 -2.50
C VAL A 182 12.41 -8.57 -1.13
N VAL A 183 12.61 -9.38 -0.10
CA VAL A 183 12.88 -8.90 1.25
C VAL A 183 14.37 -8.59 1.37
N LEU A 184 14.70 -7.38 1.77
CA LEU A 184 16.07 -6.90 1.86
C LEU A 184 16.67 -7.10 3.25
N ARG A 185 17.93 -7.48 3.28
CA ARG A 185 18.81 -7.48 4.45
C ARG A 185 20.19 -6.96 4.05
N GLN A 186 20.72 -6.01 4.80
CA GLN A 186 22.08 -5.51 4.57
C GLN A 186 23.10 -6.60 4.89
N SER A 187 24.11 -6.76 4.02
CA SER A 187 25.18 -7.73 4.15
C SER A 187 26.43 -7.23 3.44
N GLU A 188 27.59 -7.75 3.79
CA GLU A 188 28.85 -7.52 3.06
C GLU A 188 28.96 -8.37 1.79
N GLU A 189 28.13 -9.41 1.66
CA GLU A 189 28.10 -10.31 0.51
C GLU A 189 26.71 -10.29 -0.15
N ASN A 190 26.66 -10.38 -1.47
CA ASN A 190 25.42 -10.46 -2.22
C ASN A 190 24.97 -11.92 -2.34
N ARG A 191 23.80 -12.22 -1.81
CA ARG A 191 23.18 -13.55 -1.91
C ARG A 191 21.66 -13.40 -2.00
N ILE A 192 21.04 -14.11 -2.94
CA ILE A 192 19.59 -14.22 -3.04
C ILE A 192 19.16 -15.67 -2.76
N THR A 193 18.13 -15.81 -1.94
CA THR A 193 17.57 -17.12 -1.57
C THR A 193 16.04 -17.04 -1.72
N ARG A 194 15.46 -17.98 -2.44
CA ARG A 194 14.00 -18.13 -2.47
C ARG A 194 13.52 -18.65 -1.12
N LEU A 195 12.58 -17.92 -0.50
CA LEU A 195 12.01 -18.32 0.78
C LEU A 195 10.99 -19.46 0.60
N GLY A 196 10.87 -20.29 1.61
CA GLY A 196 9.92 -21.39 1.71
C GLY A 196 9.09 -21.29 2.99
N GLU A 197 9.29 -22.18 3.95
CA GLU A 197 8.50 -22.26 5.20
C GLU A 197 8.60 -21.01 6.08
N ASN A 198 9.65 -20.22 5.95
CA ASN A 198 9.89 -19.01 6.74
C ASN A 198 9.40 -17.69 6.07
N ILE A 199 8.63 -17.76 4.98
CA ILE A 199 8.10 -16.58 4.30
C ILE A 199 7.35 -15.66 5.29
N THR A 200 6.53 -16.22 6.15
CA THR A 200 5.73 -15.45 7.13
C THR A 200 6.60 -14.63 8.06
N GLU A 201 7.71 -15.21 8.54
CA GLU A 201 8.67 -14.51 9.42
C GLU A 201 9.28 -13.28 8.73
N TYR A 202 9.67 -13.42 7.47
CA TYR A 202 10.39 -12.38 6.74
C TYR A 202 9.48 -11.36 6.06
N PHE A 203 8.31 -11.75 5.57
CA PHE A 203 7.48 -10.87 4.74
C PHE A 203 6.27 -10.27 5.47
N LEU A 204 5.57 -11.04 6.30
CA LEU A 204 4.35 -10.56 6.98
C LEU A 204 4.56 -9.28 7.82
N PRO A 205 5.70 -9.07 8.50
CA PRO A 205 5.93 -7.83 9.26
C PRO A 205 5.94 -6.54 8.42
N HIS A 206 6.03 -6.65 7.10
CA HIS A 206 6.04 -5.51 6.19
C HIS A 206 4.69 -5.23 5.53
N ILE A 207 3.68 -6.00 5.90
CA ILE A 207 2.30 -5.82 5.44
C ILE A 207 1.53 -5.00 6.46
N PHE A 208 0.80 -4.02 5.98
CA PHE A 208 -0.08 -3.22 6.82
C PHE A 208 -1.40 -3.97 7.03
N LEU A 209 -1.53 -4.63 8.18
CA LEU A 209 -2.71 -5.41 8.54
C LEU A 209 -3.74 -4.56 9.29
N PRO A 210 -5.02 -4.57 8.90
CA PRO A 210 -6.10 -3.84 9.57
C PRO A 210 -6.52 -4.54 10.88
N HIS A 211 -5.62 -4.59 11.88
CA HIS A 211 -5.79 -5.29 13.16
C HIS A 211 -6.91 -4.72 14.06
N TRP A 212 -7.40 -3.51 13.76
CA TRP A 212 -8.54 -2.89 14.46
C TRP A 212 -9.90 -3.45 14.02
N ASP A 213 -9.96 -4.21 12.91
CA ASP A 213 -11.18 -4.84 12.38
C ASP A 213 -10.94 -6.31 12.06
N LYS A 214 -11.65 -7.19 12.79
CA LYS A 214 -11.45 -8.65 12.69
C LYS A 214 -11.77 -9.20 11.30
N GLU A 215 -12.83 -8.72 10.66
CA GLU A 215 -13.25 -9.21 9.33
C GLU A 215 -12.23 -8.78 8.27
N CYS A 216 -11.77 -7.54 8.32
CA CYS A 216 -10.72 -7.02 7.45
C CYS A 216 -9.39 -7.75 7.66
N LEU A 217 -9.02 -8.04 8.92
CA LEU A 217 -7.80 -8.78 9.24
C LEU A 217 -7.83 -10.20 8.67
N ILE A 218 -8.93 -10.93 8.84
CA ILE A 218 -9.09 -12.28 8.27
C ILE A 218 -8.95 -12.22 6.75
N SER A 219 -9.67 -11.32 6.08
CA SER A 219 -9.60 -11.16 4.63
C SER A 219 -8.19 -10.80 4.13
N ALA A 220 -7.45 -9.97 4.88
CA ALA A 220 -6.07 -9.64 4.56
C ALA A 220 -5.13 -10.85 4.70
N LEU A 221 -5.30 -11.66 5.76
CA LEU A 221 -4.50 -12.88 5.96
C LEU A 221 -4.79 -13.94 4.89
N ASP A 222 -6.06 -14.13 4.51
CA ASP A 222 -6.44 -15.03 3.41
C ASP A 222 -5.80 -14.58 2.08
N THR A 223 -5.74 -13.26 1.85
CA THR A 223 -5.07 -12.71 0.67
C THR A 223 -3.55 -12.90 0.74
N PHE A 224 -2.95 -12.79 1.92
CA PHE A 224 -1.53 -13.07 2.13
C PHE A 224 -1.19 -14.51 1.79
N ASP A 225 -1.97 -15.48 2.27
CA ASP A 225 -1.74 -16.90 2.01
C ASP A 225 -1.80 -17.21 0.51
N LYS A 226 -2.76 -16.63 -0.21
CA LYS A 226 -2.83 -16.74 -1.68
C LYS A 226 -1.64 -16.09 -2.38
N LEU A 227 -1.22 -14.90 -1.90
CA LEU A 227 -0.08 -14.17 -2.47
C LEU A 227 1.20 -15.01 -2.40
N VAL A 228 1.53 -15.53 -1.22
CA VAL A 228 2.78 -16.30 -1.03
C VAL A 228 2.74 -17.67 -1.70
N ALA A 229 1.55 -18.20 -2.00
CA ALA A 229 1.38 -19.40 -2.80
C ALA A 229 1.57 -19.13 -4.31
N GLY A 230 1.21 -17.93 -4.79
CA GLY A 230 1.21 -17.57 -6.21
C GLY A 230 2.41 -16.77 -6.68
N VAL A 231 3.08 -16.02 -5.78
CA VAL A 231 4.20 -15.13 -6.12
C VAL A 231 5.45 -15.53 -5.34
N PRO A 232 6.59 -15.75 -6.02
CA PRO A 232 7.85 -16.07 -5.35
C PRO A 232 8.29 -14.95 -4.39
N VAL A 233 8.75 -15.33 -3.20
CA VAL A 233 9.33 -14.42 -2.22
C VAL A 233 10.79 -14.78 -2.02
N TYR A 234 11.66 -13.78 -2.06
CA TYR A 234 13.10 -13.93 -1.94
C TYR A 234 13.64 -13.13 -0.76
N LEU A 235 14.68 -13.64 -0.11
CA LEU A 235 15.55 -12.86 0.76
C LEU A 235 16.79 -12.47 -0.04
N LEU A 236 17.02 -11.16 -0.16
CA LEU A 236 18.24 -10.60 -0.73
C LEU A 236 19.10 -10.03 0.40
N GLU A 237 20.17 -10.72 0.71
CA GLU A 237 21.26 -10.22 1.55
C GLU A 237 22.26 -9.52 0.63
N CYS A 238 22.44 -8.20 0.81
CA CYS A 238 23.19 -7.46 -0.21
C CYS A 238 23.90 -6.21 0.30
N ARG A 239 24.89 -5.83 -0.49
CA ARG A 239 25.39 -4.46 -0.61
C ARG A 239 24.49 -3.67 -1.55
N SER A 240 24.66 -2.35 -1.56
CA SER A 240 23.96 -1.45 -2.51
C SER A 240 24.80 -1.27 -3.78
N ASP A 241 24.88 -2.32 -4.62
CA ASP A 241 25.70 -2.32 -5.84
C ASP A 241 25.01 -3.01 -7.04
N GLU A 242 25.67 -2.98 -8.20
CA GLU A 242 25.18 -3.55 -9.45
C GLU A 242 25.03 -5.08 -9.38
N GLU A 243 25.91 -5.78 -8.67
CA GLU A 243 25.86 -7.22 -8.52
C GLU A 243 24.55 -7.67 -7.84
N ALA A 244 24.08 -6.90 -6.83
CA ALA A 244 22.79 -7.15 -6.19
C ALA A 244 21.62 -7.07 -7.19
N VAL A 245 21.68 -6.16 -8.16
CA VAL A 245 20.67 -6.06 -9.23
C VAL A 245 20.73 -7.30 -10.15
N GLU A 246 21.93 -7.71 -10.59
CA GLU A 246 22.09 -8.81 -11.54
C GLU A 246 21.64 -10.17 -10.97
N ILE A 247 22.01 -10.47 -9.71
CA ILE A 247 21.57 -11.73 -9.09
C ILE A 247 20.06 -11.74 -8.84
N THR A 248 19.48 -10.59 -8.47
CA THR A 248 18.03 -10.47 -8.25
C THR A 248 17.27 -10.57 -9.57
N LYS A 249 17.76 -9.92 -10.64
CA LYS A 249 17.19 -10.00 -11.98
C LYS A 249 17.15 -11.43 -12.49
N THR A 250 18.26 -12.18 -12.32
CA THR A 250 18.33 -13.59 -12.69
C THR A 250 17.34 -14.45 -11.90
N ALA A 251 17.20 -14.21 -10.59
CA ALA A 251 16.30 -15.01 -9.75
C ALA A 251 14.81 -14.75 -10.01
N VAL A 252 14.44 -13.49 -10.30
CA VAL A 252 13.03 -13.07 -10.43
C VAL A 252 12.52 -13.19 -11.86
N PHE A 253 13.38 -12.96 -12.88
CA PHE A 253 12.97 -12.83 -14.29
C PHE A 253 13.68 -13.83 -15.23
N GLY A 254 14.62 -14.65 -14.72
CA GLY A 254 15.41 -15.64 -15.47
C GLY A 254 14.75 -16.99 -15.74
#